data_cfc927dabd739fa6683ad36c10a825ce
#
_entry.id   cfc927dabd739fa6683ad36c10a825ce
#
_cell.length_a   1.000
_cell.length_b   1.000
_cell.length_c   1.000
_cell.angle_alpha   90.00
_cell.angle_beta   90.00
_cell.angle_gamma   90.00
#
_symmetry.space_group_name_H-M   'P 1'
#
loop_
_entity.id
_entity.type
_entity.pdbx_description
1 polymer ?
#
loop_
_entity_poly.entity_id
_entity_poly.type
_entity_poly.pdbx_seq_one_letter_code
_entity_poly.pdbx_strand_id
1 'polypeptide(L)'
;MSRLKIATPNKAQLTVERLYKDLERRIIASPPGLCPVDLQLSFLKMCHAQTCGKCVPCRVGLGQLQNLMEDVLAGKATLKTLDLIRDTASDIVDSADCAIGYEAAHMVLAGLEGFREDYVYHIEHGGKCSCHITQPVPCVALCPAGVDIPGYIALVKEERYADAVKLIRKDNPFPTACALICEHPCEARCRRNMIDSAINIRGLKRMAVDNARANTVPVPEKAESTGKKVAIIGGGPGGLSAAYYLELMGHHAVVFEEKSKLGGMLRYGIPNYRFPRERLPVSYTHLTLPTNSRV
;
A
#
# COMPACT_ATOMS: atom_id res chain seq x y z
N MET A 1 -37.43 25.51 -33.16
CA MET A 1 -36.46 25.78 -32.12
C MET A 1 -36.52 24.65 -31.09
N SER A 2 -35.58 23.74 -31.10
CA SER A 2 -35.48 22.67 -30.12
C SER A 2 -35.02 23.28 -28.78
N ARG A 3 -35.93 23.33 -27.80
CA ARG A 3 -35.58 23.72 -26.43
C ARG A 3 -34.85 22.51 -25.81
N LEU A 4 -33.55 22.61 -25.68
CA LEU A 4 -32.75 21.69 -24.83
C LEU A 4 -33.37 21.70 -23.43
N LYS A 5 -34.04 20.62 -23.04
CA LYS A 5 -34.42 20.38 -21.65
C LYS A 5 -33.15 19.99 -20.90
N ILE A 6 -32.57 20.93 -20.18
CA ILE A 6 -31.52 20.64 -19.21
C ILE A 6 -32.22 19.92 -18.04
N ALA A 7 -32.06 18.60 -17.96
CA ALA A 7 -32.52 17.87 -16.81
C ALA A 7 -31.53 18.15 -15.64
N THR A 8 -31.98 18.97 -14.68
CA THR A 8 -31.21 19.12 -13.42
C THR A 8 -31.36 17.86 -12.59
N PRO A 9 -30.24 17.24 -12.12
CA PRO A 9 -30.32 16.06 -11.28
C PRO A 9 -31.09 16.38 -10.01
N ASN A 10 -31.95 15.49 -9.58
CA ASN A 10 -32.68 15.63 -8.34
C ASN A 10 -31.78 15.44 -7.12
N LYS A 11 -32.24 15.84 -5.92
CA LYS A 11 -31.45 15.75 -4.68
C LYS A 11 -30.95 14.34 -4.38
N ALA A 12 -31.72 13.31 -4.70
CA ALA A 12 -31.34 11.91 -4.48
C ALA A 12 -30.18 11.51 -5.40
N GLN A 13 -30.21 11.89 -6.68
CA GLN A 13 -29.13 11.64 -7.63
C GLN A 13 -27.82 12.31 -7.19
N LEU A 14 -27.87 13.58 -6.79
CA LEU A 14 -26.69 14.31 -6.28
C LEU A 14 -26.12 13.65 -5.00
N THR A 15 -27.00 13.10 -4.17
CA THR A 15 -26.57 12.38 -2.96
C THR A 15 -25.84 11.08 -3.35
N VAL A 16 -26.39 10.30 -4.26
CA VAL A 16 -25.76 9.05 -4.74
C VAL A 16 -24.43 9.33 -5.43
N GLU A 17 -24.34 10.33 -6.29
CA GLU A 17 -23.06 10.71 -6.91
C GLU A 17 -21.98 11.06 -5.87
N ARG A 18 -22.36 11.70 -4.76
CA ARG A 18 -21.46 11.98 -3.64
C ARG A 18 -21.01 10.68 -2.95
N LEU A 19 -21.93 9.76 -2.71
CA LEU A 19 -21.63 8.47 -2.10
C LEU A 19 -20.70 7.62 -2.97
N TYR A 20 -20.87 7.64 -4.31
CA TYR A 20 -19.94 6.99 -5.23
C TYR A 20 -18.53 7.61 -5.16
N LYS A 21 -18.40 8.93 -5.09
CA LYS A 21 -17.11 9.60 -4.91
C LYS A 21 -16.46 9.24 -3.57
N ASP A 22 -17.24 9.12 -2.51
CA ASP A 22 -16.74 8.71 -1.20
C ASP A 22 -16.31 7.24 -1.19
N LEU A 23 -17.03 6.37 -1.92
CA LEU A 23 -16.63 4.98 -2.14
C LEU A 23 -15.33 4.89 -2.93
N GLU A 24 -15.21 5.62 -4.04
CA GLU A 24 -14.00 5.70 -4.86
C GLU A 24 -12.78 6.13 -4.03
N ARG A 25 -12.94 7.17 -3.20
CA ARG A 25 -11.88 7.60 -2.27
C ARG A 25 -11.47 6.49 -1.31
N ARG A 26 -12.43 5.72 -0.77
CA ARG A 26 -12.13 4.57 0.10
C ARG A 26 -11.38 3.48 -0.63
N ILE A 27 -11.77 3.16 -1.87
CA ILE A 27 -11.07 2.18 -2.71
C ILE A 27 -9.62 2.61 -2.95
N ILE A 28 -9.41 3.88 -3.33
CA ILE A 28 -8.06 4.45 -3.56
C ILE A 28 -7.23 4.44 -2.27
N ALA A 29 -7.85 4.72 -1.12
CA ALA A 29 -7.18 4.77 0.18
C ALA A 29 -6.88 3.38 0.76
N SER A 30 -7.60 2.37 0.32
CA SER A 30 -7.50 1.02 0.88
C SER A 30 -6.33 0.25 0.27
N PRO A 31 -5.75 -0.74 0.99
CA PRO A 31 -4.78 -1.63 0.39
C PRO A 31 -5.42 -2.38 -0.78
N PRO A 32 -4.64 -2.80 -1.75
CA PRO A 32 -5.08 -3.80 -2.70
C PRO A 32 -5.55 -5.06 -1.95
N GLY A 33 -6.60 -5.71 -2.43
CA GLY A 33 -7.18 -6.87 -1.74
C GLY A 33 -8.39 -6.53 -0.86
N LEU A 34 -9.12 -5.45 -1.19
CA LEU A 34 -10.45 -5.22 -0.62
C LEU A 34 -11.38 -6.36 -0.95
N CYS A 35 -12.13 -6.79 0.05
CA CYS A 35 -13.22 -7.72 -0.16
C CYS A 35 -14.34 -7.04 -0.98
N PRO A 36 -14.69 -7.52 -2.18
CA PRO A 36 -15.76 -6.92 -2.97
C PRO A 36 -17.11 -7.01 -2.29
N VAL A 37 -17.37 -8.07 -1.51
CA VAL A 37 -18.62 -8.24 -0.74
C VAL A 37 -18.73 -7.19 0.37
N ASP A 38 -17.65 -6.97 1.15
CA ASP A 38 -17.62 -5.94 2.21
C ASP A 38 -17.72 -4.51 1.63
N LEU A 39 -17.12 -4.28 0.47
CA LEU A 39 -17.21 -2.99 -0.22
C LEU A 39 -18.66 -2.66 -0.62
N GLN A 40 -19.37 -3.64 -1.18
CA GLN A 40 -20.78 -3.49 -1.56
C GLN A 40 -21.67 -3.29 -0.33
N LEU A 41 -21.44 -4.05 0.74
CA LEU A 41 -22.14 -3.85 2.01
C LEU A 41 -21.88 -2.46 2.58
N SER A 42 -20.64 -1.97 2.50
CA SER A 42 -20.30 -0.61 2.94
C SER A 42 -21.06 0.45 2.17
N PHE A 43 -21.18 0.31 0.84
CA PHE A 43 -21.96 1.22 0.00
C PHE A 43 -23.44 1.14 0.33
N LEU A 44 -23.99 -0.07 0.47
CA LEU A 44 -25.38 -0.30 0.88
C LEU A 44 -25.70 0.41 2.20
N LYS A 45 -24.83 0.29 3.21
CA LYS A 45 -24.96 0.98 4.50
C LYS A 45 -24.93 2.50 4.35
N MET A 46 -24.05 3.02 3.50
CA MET A 46 -23.97 4.45 3.23
C MET A 46 -25.26 4.97 2.60
N CYS A 47 -25.82 4.25 1.63
CA CYS A 47 -27.11 4.59 1.01
C CYS A 47 -28.26 4.47 2.01
N HIS A 48 -28.31 3.38 2.78
CA HIS A 48 -29.36 3.15 3.80
C HIS A 48 -29.41 4.29 4.81
N ALA A 49 -28.25 4.78 5.26
CA ALA A 49 -28.18 5.93 6.18
C ALA A 49 -28.69 7.25 5.58
N GLN A 50 -28.80 7.36 4.27
CA GLN A 50 -29.31 8.55 3.57
C GLN A 50 -30.78 8.42 3.15
N THR A 51 -31.45 7.33 3.51
CA THR A 51 -32.86 7.12 3.15
C THR A 51 -33.78 8.10 3.87
N CYS A 52 -34.83 8.56 3.18
CA CYS A 52 -35.87 9.38 3.81
C CYS A 52 -36.93 8.57 4.54
N GLY A 53 -36.92 7.21 4.44
CA GLY A 53 -37.86 6.30 5.08
C GLY A 53 -39.29 6.29 4.48
N LYS A 54 -39.52 7.00 3.36
CA LYS A 54 -40.86 7.16 2.75
C LYS A 54 -41.35 5.86 2.11
N CYS A 55 -40.57 5.26 1.22
CA CYS A 55 -40.97 4.06 0.52
C CYS A 55 -40.55 2.77 1.25
N VAL A 56 -41.34 1.71 1.08
CA VAL A 56 -41.12 0.41 1.73
C VAL A 56 -39.79 -0.23 1.30
N PRO A 57 -39.41 -0.20 0.01
CA PRO A 57 -38.14 -0.77 -0.45
C PRO A 57 -36.91 -0.22 0.32
N CYS A 58 -36.87 1.08 0.57
CA CYS A 58 -35.80 1.67 1.37
C CYS A 58 -35.92 1.35 2.86
N ARG A 59 -37.11 1.52 3.42
CA ARG A 59 -37.36 1.42 4.87
C ARG A 59 -37.17 0.00 5.41
N VAL A 60 -37.57 -1.03 4.61
CA VAL A 60 -37.52 -2.44 5.01
C VAL A 60 -36.54 -3.21 4.15
N GLY A 61 -36.62 -3.06 2.82
CA GLY A 61 -35.85 -3.86 1.88
C GLY A 61 -34.34 -3.69 2.00
N LEU A 62 -33.83 -2.45 2.10
CA LEU A 62 -32.39 -2.22 2.26
C LEU A 62 -31.86 -2.79 3.59
N GLY A 63 -32.66 -2.74 4.67
CA GLY A 63 -32.31 -3.36 5.95
C GLY A 63 -32.22 -4.89 5.85
N GLN A 64 -33.17 -5.53 5.16
CA GLN A 64 -33.14 -6.98 4.90
C GLN A 64 -31.95 -7.36 4.04
N LEU A 65 -31.70 -6.62 2.94
CA LEU A 65 -30.56 -6.84 2.06
C LEU A 65 -29.24 -6.70 2.82
N GLN A 66 -29.11 -5.69 3.70
CA GLN A 66 -27.97 -5.51 4.57
C GLN A 66 -27.73 -6.74 5.46
N ASN A 67 -28.77 -7.25 6.14
CA ASN A 67 -28.67 -8.42 7.01
C ASN A 67 -28.22 -9.66 6.25
N LEU A 68 -28.77 -9.89 5.05
CA LEU A 68 -28.35 -11.00 4.19
C LEU A 68 -26.88 -10.92 3.78
N MET A 69 -26.39 -9.72 3.46
CA MET A 69 -24.99 -9.47 3.13
C MET A 69 -24.07 -9.65 4.36
N GLU A 70 -24.52 -9.24 5.53
CA GLU A 70 -23.81 -9.45 6.79
C GLU A 70 -23.72 -10.95 7.14
N ASP A 71 -24.76 -11.73 6.87
CA ASP A 71 -24.75 -13.18 7.06
C ASP A 71 -23.76 -13.88 6.11
N VAL A 72 -23.59 -13.39 4.88
CA VAL A 72 -22.55 -13.89 3.96
C VAL A 72 -21.16 -13.65 4.56
N LEU A 73 -20.87 -12.44 5.01
CA LEU A 73 -19.58 -12.09 5.60
C LEU A 73 -19.32 -12.81 6.93
N ALA A 74 -20.36 -13.11 7.69
CA ALA A 74 -20.28 -13.88 8.93
C ALA A 74 -20.19 -15.40 8.72
N GLY A 75 -20.29 -15.87 7.46
CA GLY A 75 -20.31 -17.32 7.15
C GLY A 75 -21.55 -18.06 7.65
N LYS A 76 -22.66 -17.36 7.89
CA LYS A 76 -23.94 -17.92 8.31
C LYS A 76 -24.88 -18.20 7.12
N ALA A 77 -24.57 -17.61 5.97
CA ALA A 77 -25.36 -17.74 4.77
C ALA A 77 -25.19 -19.11 4.10
N THR A 78 -26.14 -19.46 3.25
CA THR A 78 -26.10 -20.64 2.39
C THR A 78 -26.15 -20.21 0.92
N LEU A 79 -25.90 -21.13 -0.03
CA LEU A 79 -26.02 -20.82 -1.45
C LEU A 79 -27.42 -20.31 -1.83
N LYS A 80 -28.48 -20.79 -1.16
CA LYS A 80 -29.85 -20.27 -1.33
C LYS A 80 -29.99 -18.82 -0.89
N THR A 81 -29.15 -18.37 0.03
CA THR A 81 -29.13 -16.96 0.46
C THR A 81 -28.73 -16.04 -0.68
N LEU A 82 -27.88 -16.48 -1.62
CA LEU A 82 -27.50 -15.70 -2.80
C LEU A 82 -28.67 -15.45 -3.74
N ASP A 83 -29.57 -16.44 -3.89
CA ASP A 83 -30.80 -16.27 -4.69
C ASP A 83 -31.73 -15.26 -3.99
N LEU A 84 -31.87 -15.36 -2.67
CA LEU A 84 -32.65 -14.41 -1.88
C LEU A 84 -32.09 -12.99 -1.94
N ILE A 85 -30.75 -12.82 -1.90
CA ILE A 85 -30.09 -11.50 -2.11
C ILE A 85 -30.44 -10.95 -3.49
N ARG A 86 -30.36 -11.78 -4.54
CA ARG A 86 -30.69 -11.37 -5.91
C ARG A 86 -32.14 -10.92 -6.02
N ASP A 87 -33.06 -11.74 -5.55
CA ASP A 87 -34.50 -11.48 -5.64
C ASP A 87 -34.87 -10.21 -4.84
N THR A 88 -34.38 -10.09 -3.59
CA THR A 88 -34.61 -8.91 -2.76
C THR A 88 -34.03 -7.64 -3.40
N ALA A 89 -32.83 -7.73 -3.95
CA ALA A 89 -32.20 -6.56 -4.59
C ALA A 89 -32.93 -6.18 -5.88
N SER A 90 -33.39 -7.15 -6.69
CA SER A 90 -34.21 -6.91 -7.89
C SER A 90 -35.52 -6.21 -7.55
N ASP A 91 -36.24 -6.73 -6.54
CA ASP A 91 -37.48 -6.12 -6.06
C ASP A 91 -37.29 -4.68 -5.61
N ILE A 92 -36.16 -4.38 -4.95
CA ILE A 92 -35.84 -2.99 -4.53
C ILE A 92 -35.54 -2.11 -5.74
N VAL A 93 -34.79 -2.59 -6.74
CA VAL A 93 -34.51 -1.84 -7.98
C VAL A 93 -35.79 -1.45 -8.68
N ASP A 94 -36.74 -2.40 -8.80
CA ASP A 94 -37.97 -2.22 -9.54
C ASP A 94 -39.02 -1.36 -8.79
N SER A 95 -38.95 -1.32 -7.45
CA SER A 95 -39.99 -0.68 -6.63
C SER A 95 -39.54 0.58 -5.88
N ALA A 96 -38.25 0.92 -5.89
CA ALA A 96 -37.77 2.11 -5.18
C ALA A 96 -38.10 3.41 -5.91
N ASP A 97 -38.66 4.39 -5.17
CA ASP A 97 -39.08 5.68 -5.73
C ASP A 97 -37.92 6.61 -6.17
N CYS A 98 -36.69 6.36 -5.77
CA CYS A 98 -35.58 7.28 -6.03
C CYS A 98 -34.21 6.59 -6.12
N ALA A 99 -33.22 7.35 -6.62
CA ALA A 99 -31.86 6.88 -6.85
C ALA A 99 -31.20 6.22 -5.64
N ILE A 100 -31.47 6.64 -4.40
CA ILE A 100 -30.85 6.08 -3.20
C ILE A 100 -31.20 4.59 -3.04
N GLY A 101 -32.46 4.23 -3.25
CA GLY A 101 -32.93 2.84 -3.13
C GLY A 101 -32.43 1.97 -4.26
N TYR A 102 -32.69 2.35 -5.52
CA TYR A 102 -32.35 1.48 -6.64
C TYR A 102 -30.85 1.39 -6.88
N GLU A 103 -30.05 2.44 -6.68
CA GLU A 103 -28.60 2.36 -6.85
C GLU A 103 -27.92 1.52 -5.76
N ALA A 104 -28.44 1.59 -4.51
CA ALA A 104 -27.94 0.72 -3.44
C ALA A 104 -28.12 -0.77 -3.78
N ALA A 105 -29.30 -1.14 -4.26
CA ALA A 105 -29.61 -2.51 -4.64
C ALA A 105 -28.92 -2.92 -5.96
N HIS A 106 -28.84 -2.03 -6.94
CA HIS A 106 -28.14 -2.26 -8.20
C HIS A 106 -26.66 -2.55 -8.00
N MET A 107 -25.99 -1.85 -7.06
CA MET A 107 -24.60 -2.14 -6.72
C MET A 107 -24.44 -3.57 -6.18
N VAL A 108 -25.38 -4.06 -5.37
CA VAL A 108 -25.35 -5.44 -4.86
C VAL A 108 -25.58 -6.44 -5.99
N LEU A 109 -26.52 -6.19 -6.90
CA LEU A 109 -26.77 -7.07 -8.08
C LEU A 109 -25.53 -7.16 -8.96
N ALA A 110 -24.98 -6.01 -9.35
CA ALA A 110 -23.77 -5.97 -10.18
C ALA A 110 -22.59 -6.67 -9.50
N GLY A 111 -22.48 -6.54 -8.18
CA GLY A 111 -21.45 -7.20 -7.41
C GLY A 111 -21.66 -8.70 -7.28
N LEU A 112 -22.91 -9.15 -7.06
CA LEU A 112 -23.23 -10.58 -7.02
C LEU A 112 -22.98 -11.26 -8.37
N GLU A 113 -23.19 -10.54 -9.47
CA GLU A 113 -22.90 -11.02 -10.82
C GLU A 113 -21.40 -11.03 -11.12
N GLY A 114 -20.70 -9.94 -10.80
CA GLY A 114 -19.28 -9.77 -11.13
C GLY A 114 -18.31 -10.50 -10.20
N PHE A 115 -18.70 -10.77 -8.93
CA PHE A 115 -17.84 -11.35 -7.89
C PHE A 115 -18.48 -12.55 -7.20
N ARG A 116 -19.27 -13.35 -7.94
CA ARG A 116 -20.00 -14.49 -7.38
C ARG A 116 -19.09 -15.48 -6.64
N GLU A 117 -17.87 -15.69 -7.14
CA GLU A 117 -16.89 -16.59 -6.53
C GLU A 117 -16.49 -16.14 -5.13
N ASP A 118 -16.36 -14.82 -4.89
CA ASP A 118 -16.04 -14.29 -3.57
C ASP A 118 -17.19 -14.52 -2.57
N TYR A 119 -18.44 -14.37 -3.00
CA TYR A 119 -19.60 -14.69 -2.17
C TYR A 119 -19.63 -16.18 -1.78
N VAL A 120 -19.43 -17.07 -2.75
CA VAL A 120 -19.40 -18.52 -2.53
C VAL A 120 -18.26 -18.87 -1.57
N TYR A 121 -17.08 -18.27 -1.77
CA TYR A 121 -15.92 -18.50 -0.90
C TYR A 121 -16.21 -18.14 0.56
N HIS A 122 -16.85 -16.99 0.82
CA HIS A 122 -17.25 -16.61 2.19
C HIS A 122 -18.19 -17.64 2.82
N ILE A 123 -19.15 -18.13 2.06
CA ILE A 123 -20.13 -19.13 2.52
C ILE A 123 -19.44 -20.46 2.87
N GLU A 124 -18.59 -20.96 1.99
CA GLU A 124 -17.92 -22.25 2.15
C GLU A 124 -16.83 -22.25 3.22
N HIS A 125 -16.23 -21.09 3.50
CA HIS A 125 -15.12 -20.97 4.44
C HIS A 125 -15.49 -20.25 5.76
N GLY A 126 -16.78 -20.23 6.11
CA GLY A 126 -17.25 -19.69 7.40
C GLY A 126 -16.93 -18.21 7.58
N GLY A 127 -17.16 -17.39 6.56
CA GLY A 127 -16.93 -15.94 6.57
C GLY A 127 -15.50 -15.50 6.31
N LYS A 128 -14.56 -16.42 6.12
CA LYS A 128 -13.18 -16.06 5.75
C LYS A 128 -13.15 -15.52 4.32
N CYS A 129 -12.32 -14.50 4.07
CA CYS A 129 -12.17 -13.90 2.76
C CYS A 129 -10.89 -14.39 2.07
N SER A 130 -10.98 -14.69 0.76
CA SER A 130 -9.81 -14.98 -0.09
C SER A 130 -9.02 -13.73 -0.47
N CYS A 131 -9.63 -12.55 -0.32
CA CYS A 131 -9.04 -11.28 -0.72
C CYS A 131 -7.98 -10.75 0.24
N HIS A 132 -7.71 -11.40 1.37
CA HIS A 132 -6.55 -11.12 2.20
C HIS A 132 -5.25 -11.59 1.53
N ILE A 133 -5.06 -11.16 0.30
CA ILE A 133 -3.76 -11.22 -0.34
C ILE A 133 -2.86 -10.31 0.49
N THR A 134 -1.72 -10.84 0.92
CA THR A 134 -0.64 -10.10 1.58
C THR A 134 -0.03 -9.10 0.60
N GLN A 135 -0.79 -8.10 0.21
CA GLN A 135 -0.28 -7.03 -0.62
C GLN A 135 0.34 -5.95 0.27
N PRO A 136 1.52 -5.48 -0.07
CA PRO A 136 2.16 -4.45 0.72
C PRO A 136 1.32 -3.16 0.69
N VAL A 137 1.34 -2.42 1.79
CA VAL A 137 0.70 -1.10 1.86
C VAL A 137 1.22 -0.18 0.75
N PRO A 138 0.43 0.80 0.26
CA PRO A 138 0.78 1.60 -0.92
C PRO A 138 2.16 2.25 -0.88
N CYS A 139 2.62 2.70 0.29
CA CYS A 139 3.96 3.28 0.43
C CYS A 139 5.08 2.25 0.21
N VAL A 140 4.90 0.99 0.62
CA VAL A 140 5.86 -0.10 0.38
C VAL A 140 5.78 -0.54 -1.08
N ALA A 141 4.57 -0.70 -1.63
CA ALA A 141 4.35 -1.10 -3.02
C ALA A 141 4.98 -0.11 -4.03
N LEU A 142 4.96 1.20 -3.72
CA LEU A 142 5.56 2.23 -4.56
C LEU A 142 7.05 2.45 -4.30
N CYS A 143 7.60 1.86 -3.25
CA CYS A 143 9.03 1.94 -3.00
C CYS A 143 9.78 1.02 -3.97
N PRO A 144 10.67 1.53 -4.86
CA PRO A 144 11.40 0.66 -5.79
C PRO A 144 12.26 -0.41 -5.10
N ALA A 145 12.65 -0.17 -3.84
CA ALA A 145 13.41 -1.13 -3.03
C ALA A 145 12.52 -1.98 -2.10
N GLY A 146 11.20 -1.78 -2.08
CA GLY A 146 10.27 -2.54 -1.24
C GLY A 146 10.49 -2.39 0.27
N VAL A 147 11.12 -1.29 0.72
CA VAL A 147 11.47 -1.08 2.14
C VAL A 147 10.23 -1.12 3.03
N ASP A 148 10.29 -1.83 4.15
CA ASP A 148 9.23 -1.83 5.17
C ASP A 148 9.13 -0.46 5.85
N ILE A 149 8.32 0.41 5.20
CA ILE A 149 8.12 1.79 5.64
C ILE A 149 7.36 1.87 6.97
N PRO A 150 6.23 1.17 7.17
CA PRO A 150 5.53 1.19 8.45
C PRO A 150 6.41 0.71 9.60
N GLY A 151 7.18 -0.35 9.37
CA GLY A 151 8.07 -0.92 10.39
C GLY A 151 9.12 0.07 10.87
N TYR A 152 9.88 0.72 9.97
CA TYR A 152 10.88 1.68 10.43
C TYR A 152 10.28 2.96 11.02
N ILE A 153 9.08 3.38 10.58
CA ILE A 153 8.39 4.54 11.18
C ILE A 153 7.98 4.22 12.63
N ALA A 154 7.50 3.01 12.90
CA ALA A 154 7.19 2.56 14.26
C ALA A 154 8.44 2.59 15.16
N LEU A 155 9.57 2.10 14.67
CA LEU A 155 10.84 2.13 15.39
C LEU A 155 11.36 3.57 15.62
N VAL A 156 11.18 4.47 14.66
CA VAL A 156 11.51 5.90 14.83
C VAL A 156 10.64 6.54 15.90
N LYS A 157 9.35 6.20 15.98
CA LYS A 157 8.44 6.67 17.03
C LYS A 157 8.92 6.23 18.41
N GLU A 158 9.52 5.05 18.53
CA GLU A 158 10.09 4.51 19.77
C GLU A 158 11.53 4.99 20.02
N GLU A 159 12.06 5.91 19.20
CA GLU A 159 13.44 6.40 19.23
C GLU A 159 14.51 5.30 19.02
N ARG A 160 14.11 4.15 18.51
CA ARG A 160 14.97 3.01 18.19
C ARG A 160 15.63 3.17 16.83
N TYR A 161 16.41 4.23 16.66
CA TYR A 161 16.96 4.63 15.36
C TYR A 161 17.93 3.59 14.76
N ALA A 162 18.71 2.90 15.59
CA ALA A 162 19.62 1.85 15.13
C ALA A 162 18.86 0.65 14.53
N ASP A 163 17.75 0.23 15.17
CA ASP A 163 16.90 -0.84 14.67
C ASP A 163 16.15 -0.40 13.42
N ALA A 164 15.70 0.85 13.33
CA ALA A 164 15.10 1.41 12.13
C ALA A 164 16.08 1.36 10.94
N VAL A 165 17.33 1.75 11.14
CA VAL A 165 18.37 1.65 10.09
C VAL A 165 18.68 0.20 9.73
N LYS A 166 18.72 -0.71 10.70
CA LYS A 166 18.86 -2.16 10.44
C LYS A 166 17.75 -2.69 9.55
N LEU A 167 16.49 -2.33 9.88
CA LEU A 167 15.32 -2.73 9.10
C LEU A 167 15.38 -2.19 7.67
N ILE A 168 15.72 -0.91 7.50
CA ILE A 168 15.86 -0.30 6.17
C ILE A 168 16.95 -1.00 5.34
N ARG A 169 18.08 -1.40 5.96
CA ARG A 169 19.20 -2.05 5.29
C ARG A 169 18.89 -3.44 4.76
N LYS A 170 17.84 -4.08 5.24
CA LYS A 170 17.38 -5.34 4.69
C LYS A 170 17.12 -5.23 3.17
N ASP A 171 16.51 -4.13 2.74
CA ASP A 171 16.08 -3.92 1.37
C ASP A 171 16.82 -2.77 0.67
N ASN A 172 17.54 -1.94 1.44
CA ASN A 172 18.27 -0.77 0.93
C ASN A 172 19.60 -0.59 1.69
N PRO A 173 20.73 -0.99 1.09
CA PRO A 173 22.03 -0.88 1.74
C PRO A 173 22.52 0.56 1.91
N PHE A 174 21.90 1.55 1.23
CA PHE A 174 22.27 2.98 1.30
C PHE A 174 21.19 3.86 1.92
N PRO A 175 20.77 3.63 3.17
CA PRO A 175 19.69 4.38 3.80
C PRO A 175 19.99 5.89 3.85
N THR A 176 21.23 6.30 4.11
CA THR A 176 21.65 7.69 4.16
C THR A 176 21.50 8.39 2.80
N ALA A 177 21.91 7.75 1.71
CA ALA A 177 21.75 8.32 0.37
C ALA A 177 20.25 8.51 0.06
N CYS A 178 19.43 7.48 0.25
CA CYS A 178 17.99 7.58 0.01
C CYS A 178 17.28 8.56 0.97
N ALA A 179 17.76 8.75 2.19
CA ALA A 179 17.21 9.75 3.10
C ALA A 179 17.40 11.19 2.60
N LEU A 180 18.47 11.45 1.84
CA LEU A 180 18.82 12.78 1.36
C LEU A 180 18.32 13.08 -0.07
N ILE A 181 18.35 12.08 -0.97
CA ILE A 181 18.15 12.32 -2.41
C ILE A 181 16.99 11.56 -3.05
N CYS A 182 16.30 10.68 -2.32
CA CYS A 182 15.16 9.95 -2.86
C CYS A 182 14.02 10.91 -3.25
N GLU A 183 13.38 10.65 -4.40
CA GLU A 183 12.19 11.41 -4.85
C GLU A 183 10.91 11.01 -4.13
N HIS A 184 10.98 10.11 -3.15
CA HIS A 184 9.93 9.67 -2.20
C HIS A 184 8.55 9.40 -2.83
N PRO A 185 8.43 8.54 -3.88
CA PRO A 185 7.15 8.23 -4.51
C PRO A 185 6.13 7.64 -3.53
N CYS A 186 6.61 7.03 -2.43
CA CYS A 186 5.78 6.51 -1.34
C CYS A 186 4.87 7.55 -0.69
N GLU A 187 5.27 8.83 -0.65
CA GLU A 187 4.46 9.92 -0.08
C GLU A 187 3.30 10.30 -0.99
N ALA A 188 3.44 10.17 -2.31
CA ALA A 188 2.40 10.51 -3.27
C ALA A 188 1.11 9.69 -3.09
N ARG A 189 1.23 8.43 -2.63
CA ARG A 189 0.09 7.56 -2.32
C ARG A 189 -0.04 7.23 -0.84
N CYS A 190 0.46 8.11 0.01
CA CYS A 190 0.23 7.99 1.45
C CYS A 190 -1.27 8.13 1.75
N ARG A 191 -1.83 7.17 2.50
CA ARG A 191 -3.25 7.20 2.89
C ARG A 191 -3.63 8.45 3.69
N ARG A 192 -2.67 9.04 4.42
CA ARG A 192 -2.90 10.29 5.14
C ARG A 192 -3.33 11.44 4.21
N ASN A 193 -2.91 11.43 2.93
CA ASN A 193 -3.37 12.41 1.94
C ASN A 193 -4.89 12.51 1.80
N MET A 194 -5.63 11.49 2.25
CA MET A 194 -7.10 11.50 2.20
C MET A 194 -7.73 12.21 3.40
N ILE A 195 -6.98 12.42 4.46
CA ILE A 195 -7.44 13.04 5.71
C ILE A 195 -6.87 14.45 5.81
N ASP A 196 -5.55 14.60 5.66
CA ASP A 196 -4.82 15.87 5.81
C ASP A 196 -3.64 15.96 4.83
N SER A 197 -2.47 15.44 5.18
CA SER A 197 -1.27 15.47 4.35
C SER A 197 -0.47 14.18 4.49
N ALA A 198 0.37 13.87 3.49
CA ALA A 198 1.26 12.71 3.55
C ALA A 198 2.15 12.74 4.78
N ILE A 199 2.43 11.56 5.33
CA ILE A 199 3.50 11.40 6.30
C ILE A 199 4.83 11.77 5.62
N ASN A 200 5.66 12.58 6.26
CA ASN A 200 7.01 12.90 5.77
C ASN A 200 7.94 11.68 5.92
N ILE A 201 7.72 10.68 5.06
CA ILE A 201 8.37 9.36 5.11
C ILE A 201 9.87 9.49 4.92
N ARG A 202 10.31 10.33 3.95
CA ARG A 202 11.73 10.61 3.72
C ARG A 202 12.37 11.34 4.89
N GLY A 203 11.67 12.31 5.48
CA GLY A 203 12.13 13.03 6.67
C GLY A 203 12.32 12.13 7.88
N LEU A 204 11.40 11.18 8.13
CA LEU A 204 11.55 10.18 9.18
C LEU A 204 12.71 9.21 8.91
N LYS A 205 12.94 8.82 7.65
CA LYS A 205 14.14 8.06 7.27
C LYS A 205 15.42 8.85 7.56
N ARG A 206 15.42 10.15 7.25
CA ARG A 206 16.55 11.03 7.58
C ARG A 206 16.78 11.12 9.07
N MET A 207 15.72 11.27 9.86
CA MET A 207 15.79 11.26 11.32
C MET A 207 16.44 9.96 11.84
N ALA A 208 16.03 8.80 11.30
CA ALA A 208 16.63 7.52 11.66
C ALA A 208 18.15 7.49 11.39
N VAL A 209 18.59 7.87 10.19
CA VAL A 209 20.02 7.80 9.82
C VAL A 209 20.87 8.89 10.47
N ASP A 210 20.28 10.04 10.84
CA ASP A 210 21.00 11.12 11.51
C ASP A 210 21.19 10.86 13.01
N ASN A 211 20.27 10.12 13.64
CA ASN A 211 20.32 9.82 15.08
C ASN A 211 20.88 8.41 15.37
N ALA A 212 20.92 7.50 14.39
CA ALA A 212 21.57 6.21 14.58
C ALA A 212 23.09 6.41 14.66
N ARG A 213 23.67 6.07 15.82
CA ARG A 213 25.13 6.06 15.95
C ARG A 213 25.69 4.89 15.14
N ALA A 214 26.74 5.14 14.37
CA ALA A 214 27.32 4.16 13.47
C ALA A 214 27.69 2.82 14.15
N ASN A 215 28.23 2.90 15.35
CA ASN A 215 28.65 1.73 16.16
C ASN A 215 27.49 1.00 16.85
N THR A 216 26.29 1.54 16.85
CA THR A 216 25.10 0.91 17.47
C THR A 216 24.19 0.20 16.46
N VAL A 217 24.41 0.40 15.15
CA VAL A 217 23.62 -0.26 14.13
C VAL A 217 24.10 -1.73 14.00
N PRO A 218 23.23 -2.71 14.27
CA PRO A 218 23.63 -4.12 14.16
C PRO A 218 24.10 -4.44 12.74
N VAL A 219 25.24 -5.11 12.66
CA VAL A 219 25.75 -5.66 11.40
C VAL A 219 24.95 -6.92 11.06
N PRO A 220 24.41 -7.07 9.85
CA PRO A 220 23.71 -8.28 9.46
C PRO A 220 24.63 -9.50 9.53
N GLU A 221 24.06 -10.62 9.96
CA GLU A 221 24.77 -11.89 9.93
C GLU A 221 25.02 -12.32 8.49
N LYS A 222 26.24 -12.78 8.20
CA LYS A 222 26.61 -13.35 6.92
C LYS A 222 26.31 -14.84 6.91
N ALA A 223 25.88 -15.36 5.75
CA ALA A 223 25.82 -16.79 5.52
C ALA A 223 27.22 -17.40 5.57
N GLU A 224 27.29 -18.73 5.74
CA GLU A 224 28.53 -19.46 5.68
C GLU A 224 29.28 -19.21 4.37
N SER A 225 30.63 -19.18 4.44
CA SER A 225 31.44 -18.90 3.27
C SER A 225 31.26 -19.97 2.18
N THR A 226 30.90 -19.50 0.99
CA THR A 226 30.79 -20.38 -0.19
C THR A 226 32.14 -20.67 -0.87
N GLY A 227 33.23 -20.01 -0.44
CA GLY A 227 34.53 -20.06 -1.08
C GLY A 227 34.62 -19.39 -2.46
N LYS A 228 33.51 -18.87 -2.98
CA LYS A 228 33.45 -18.22 -4.31
C LYS A 228 33.86 -16.77 -4.23
N LYS A 229 34.68 -16.33 -5.19
CA LYS A 229 35.08 -14.93 -5.40
C LYS A 229 34.32 -14.35 -6.58
N VAL A 230 33.73 -13.17 -6.38
CA VAL A 230 32.96 -12.46 -7.41
C VAL A 230 33.61 -11.11 -7.67
N ALA A 231 34.00 -10.86 -8.93
CA ALA A 231 34.50 -9.55 -9.36
C ALA A 231 33.34 -8.65 -9.75
N ILE A 232 33.33 -7.43 -9.22
CA ILE A 232 32.33 -6.41 -9.52
C ILE A 232 33.04 -5.22 -10.18
N ILE A 233 32.63 -4.89 -11.39
CA ILE A 233 33.23 -3.78 -12.13
C ILE A 233 32.37 -2.54 -11.91
N GLY A 234 32.93 -1.53 -11.26
CA GLY A 234 32.32 -0.25 -10.90
C GLY A 234 31.88 -0.16 -9.42
N GLY A 235 32.44 0.81 -8.71
CA GLY A 235 32.17 1.14 -7.30
C GLY A 235 31.07 2.18 -7.11
N GLY A 236 30.11 2.26 -8.03
CA GLY A 236 28.89 3.07 -7.89
C GLY A 236 27.83 2.39 -7.01
N PRO A 237 26.65 3.01 -6.81
CA PRO A 237 25.61 2.47 -5.94
C PRO A 237 25.17 1.05 -6.32
N GLY A 238 25.09 0.74 -7.62
CA GLY A 238 24.75 -0.61 -8.11
C GLY A 238 25.77 -1.65 -7.72
N GLY A 239 27.07 -1.41 -8.03
CA GLY A 239 28.15 -2.34 -7.71
C GLY A 239 28.34 -2.52 -6.19
N LEU A 240 28.22 -1.45 -5.43
CA LEU A 240 28.30 -1.51 -3.96
C LEU A 240 27.09 -2.24 -3.35
N SER A 241 25.88 -2.11 -3.94
CA SER A 241 24.71 -2.90 -3.53
C SER A 241 24.91 -4.38 -3.83
N ALA A 242 25.42 -4.72 -5.01
CA ALA A 242 25.73 -6.10 -5.37
C ALA A 242 26.77 -6.69 -4.42
N ALA A 243 27.84 -5.95 -4.12
CA ALA A 243 28.86 -6.37 -3.17
C ALA A 243 28.26 -6.65 -1.78
N TYR A 244 27.37 -5.78 -1.30
CA TYR A 244 26.70 -5.94 -0.01
C TYR A 244 25.92 -7.25 0.07
N TYR A 245 25.05 -7.52 -0.88
CA TYR A 245 24.24 -8.73 -0.85
C TYR A 245 25.04 -10.01 -1.10
N LEU A 246 26.04 -9.95 -1.98
CA LEU A 246 26.92 -11.09 -2.20
C LEU A 246 27.73 -11.46 -0.94
N GLU A 247 28.23 -10.47 -0.21
CA GLU A 247 28.89 -10.69 1.08
C GLU A 247 27.94 -11.29 2.12
N LEU A 248 26.70 -10.83 2.18
CA LEU A 248 25.68 -11.42 3.07
C LEU A 248 25.35 -12.87 2.70
N MET A 249 25.43 -13.22 1.42
CA MET A 249 25.23 -14.58 0.91
C MET A 249 26.47 -15.48 1.12
N GLY A 250 27.54 -15.00 1.74
CA GLY A 250 28.77 -15.74 2.02
C GLY A 250 29.74 -15.81 0.83
N HIS A 251 29.54 -15.01 -0.22
CA HIS A 251 30.49 -14.87 -1.31
C HIS A 251 31.51 -13.78 -1.00
N HIS A 252 32.73 -13.93 -1.51
CA HIS A 252 33.76 -12.89 -1.39
C HIS A 252 33.69 -11.93 -2.58
N ALA A 253 33.21 -10.71 -2.38
CA ALA A 253 33.05 -9.71 -3.41
C ALA A 253 34.30 -8.80 -3.50
N VAL A 254 34.83 -8.61 -4.72
CA VAL A 254 35.97 -7.72 -4.99
C VAL A 254 35.47 -6.65 -5.97
N VAL A 255 35.50 -5.38 -5.55
CA VAL A 255 35.05 -4.25 -6.36
C VAL A 255 36.24 -3.59 -7.06
N PHE A 256 36.18 -3.49 -8.39
CA PHE A 256 37.12 -2.77 -9.22
C PHE A 256 36.52 -1.43 -9.60
N GLU A 257 37.20 -0.34 -9.30
CA GLU A 257 36.75 1.02 -9.57
C GLU A 257 37.83 1.81 -10.29
N GLU A 258 37.49 2.44 -11.41
CA GLU A 258 38.40 3.27 -12.21
C GLU A 258 38.80 4.54 -11.48
N LYS A 259 37.86 5.12 -10.72
CA LYS A 259 38.09 6.37 -9.98
C LYS A 259 38.80 6.13 -8.66
N SER A 260 39.56 7.12 -8.22
CA SER A 260 40.29 7.04 -6.94
C SER A 260 39.41 6.89 -5.68
N LYS A 261 38.10 7.11 -5.80
CA LYS A 261 37.17 7.01 -4.70
C LYS A 261 35.85 6.35 -5.15
N LEU A 262 35.34 5.46 -4.29
CA LEU A 262 34.05 4.81 -4.48
C LEU A 262 32.87 5.82 -4.43
N GLY A 263 31.73 5.42 -4.96
CA GLY A 263 30.46 6.13 -4.88
C GLY A 263 29.84 6.49 -6.23
N GLY A 264 30.57 6.38 -7.32
CA GLY A 264 30.02 6.62 -8.68
C GLY A 264 29.23 7.91 -8.76
N MET A 265 28.00 7.84 -9.32
CA MET A 265 27.12 9.02 -9.46
C MET A 265 26.75 9.70 -8.16
N LEU A 266 26.71 9.00 -7.01
CA LEU A 266 26.50 9.62 -5.71
C LEU A 266 27.61 10.62 -5.35
N ARG A 267 28.82 10.36 -5.82
CA ARG A 267 29.99 11.22 -5.57
C ARG A 267 30.23 12.23 -6.69
N TYR A 268 30.16 11.80 -7.93
CA TYR A 268 30.62 12.56 -9.08
C TYR A 268 29.50 13.30 -9.83
N GLY A 269 28.23 12.83 -9.69
CA GLY A 269 27.09 13.41 -10.38
C GLY A 269 26.20 14.28 -9.50
N ILE A 270 25.95 13.87 -8.25
CA ILE A 270 25.04 14.60 -7.35
C ILE A 270 25.79 15.78 -6.72
N PRO A 271 25.22 17.01 -6.73
CA PRO A 271 25.83 18.17 -6.11
C PRO A 271 26.04 18.01 -4.59
N ASN A 272 27.14 18.58 -4.06
CA ASN A 272 27.50 18.44 -2.65
C ASN A 272 26.45 19.00 -1.69
N TYR A 273 25.71 20.03 -2.09
CA TYR A 273 24.64 20.62 -1.28
C TYR A 273 23.41 19.70 -1.17
N ARG A 274 23.17 18.78 -2.12
CA ARG A 274 22.11 17.76 -2.04
C ARG A 274 22.57 16.52 -1.30
N PHE A 275 23.80 16.08 -1.52
CA PHE A 275 24.39 14.92 -0.88
C PHE A 275 25.83 15.22 -0.46
N PRO A 276 26.04 15.65 0.80
CA PRO A 276 27.36 15.99 1.34
C PRO A 276 28.34 14.83 1.22
N ARG A 277 29.56 15.12 0.73
CA ARG A 277 30.57 14.10 0.44
C ARG A 277 31.03 13.33 1.68
N GLU A 278 31.00 13.95 2.83
CA GLU A 278 31.32 13.37 4.13
C GLU A 278 30.29 12.33 4.59
N ARG A 279 29.06 12.40 4.09
CA ARG A 279 27.98 11.44 4.40
C ARG A 279 28.09 10.16 3.57
N LEU A 280 28.83 10.18 2.47
CA LEU A 280 28.96 9.03 1.58
C LEU A 280 29.77 7.89 2.18
N PRO A 281 30.94 8.10 2.85
CA PRO A 281 31.67 7.04 3.52
C PRO A 281 30.81 6.31 4.55
N VAL A 282 30.03 7.04 5.35
CA VAL A 282 29.11 6.45 6.35
C VAL A 282 28.10 5.48 5.70
N SER A 283 27.76 5.70 4.44
CA SER A 283 26.81 4.85 3.72
C SER A 283 27.41 3.46 3.37
N TYR A 284 28.72 3.34 3.22
CA TYR A 284 29.38 2.06 2.84
C TYR A 284 30.43 1.57 3.83
N THR A 285 30.89 2.33 4.81
CA THR A 285 31.81 1.84 5.86
C THR A 285 31.18 0.78 6.77
N HIS A 286 29.85 0.75 6.82
CA HIS A 286 29.11 -0.33 7.47
C HIS A 286 28.96 -1.57 6.59
N LEU A 287 29.29 -1.48 5.31
CA LEU A 287 29.58 -2.63 4.48
C LEU A 287 30.96 -3.12 4.92
N THR A 288 31.05 -4.20 5.67
CA THR A 288 32.30 -4.85 5.96
C THR A 288 32.88 -5.45 4.67
N LEU A 289 33.12 -4.58 3.69
CA LEU A 289 33.84 -4.94 2.48
C LEU A 289 35.32 -4.87 2.79
N PRO A 290 36.09 -5.91 2.50
CA PRO A 290 37.52 -5.74 2.39
C PRO A 290 37.76 -4.79 1.22
N THR A 291 37.92 -3.50 1.53
CA THR A 291 38.25 -2.47 0.54
C THR A 291 39.73 -2.59 0.18
N ASN A 292 40.03 -3.50 -0.71
CA ASN A 292 41.24 -3.40 -1.53
C ASN A 292 40.84 -2.74 -2.85
N SER A 293 40.65 -1.41 -2.80
CA SER A 293 40.66 -0.61 -4.01
C SER A 293 42.10 -0.57 -4.55
N ARG A 294 42.43 -1.40 -5.51
CA ARG A 294 43.59 -1.22 -6.38
C ARG A 294 43.07 -1.16 -7.82
N VAL A 295 43.32 -0.03 -8.43
CA VAL A 295 43.37 0.14 -9.88
C VAL A 295 44.52 -0.69 -10.42
#